data_40d84148bd07c04be1c98445d7271a52
#
_entry.id   40d84148bd07c04be1c98445d7271a52
#
_cell.length_a   1.000
_cell.length_b   1.000
_cell.length_c   1.000
_cell.angle_alpha   90.00
_cell.angle_beta   90.00
_cell.angle_gamma   90.00
#
_symmetry.space_group_name_H-M   'P 1'
#
loop_
_entity.id
_entity.type
_entity.pdbx_description
1 polymer ?
#
loop_
_entity_poly.entity_id
_entity_poly.type
_entity_poly.pdbx_seq_one_letter_code
_entity_poly.pdbx_strand_id
1 'polypeptide(L)'
;MRLTIRVIALTLLVAPVFAADHPDFRLWKADELRTRDAALSRKVGPDHSSRETLADFGDHRFRFLHRNADGFPEQHDNIVDVVFVQSGEGTLQLGGVMVDKKATGGAGEFVGSRLEGGTRHPLGAGDVIHIPATVPHAFLVEKGKHITYVLVKFPEQ
;
A
#
# COMPACT_ATOMS: atom_id res chain seq x y z
N MET A 1 -36.30 45.74 58.38
CA MET A 1 -36.35 44.44 57.65
C MET A 1 -35.38 44.52 56.47
N ARG A 2 -34.19 43.88 56.56
CA ARG A 2 -33.17 43.98 55.53
C ARG A 2 -33.25 42.69 54.65
N LEU A 3 -33.59 42.86 53.38
CA LEU A 3 -33.73 41.82 52.42
C LEU A 3 -32.31 41.47 51.84
N THR A 4 -31.81 40.30 52.17
CA THR A 4 -30.49 39.81 51.64
C THR A 4 -30.73 39.02 50.35
N ILE A 5 -30.36 39.58 49.21
CA ILE A 5 -30.41 38.90 47.90
C ILE A 5 -29.16 38.00 47.78
N ARG A 6 -29.37 36.68 47.76
CA ARG A 6 -28.30 35.73 47.44
C ARG A 6 -28.24 35.55 45.94
N VAL A 7 -27.16 36.00 45.32
CA VAL A 7 -26.84 35.72 43.92
C VAL A 7 -26.22 34.33 43.85
N ILE A 8 -26.89 33.38 43.22
CA ILE A 8 -26.35 32.06 42.92
C ILE A 8 -25.63 32.16 41.55
N ALA A 9 -24.32 32.13 41.58
CA ALA A 9 -23.52 32.04 40.36
C ALA A 9 -23.57 30.61 39.81
N LEU A 10 -24.25 30.41 38.70
CA LEU A 10 -24.28 29.14 37.96
C LEU A 10 -23.02 29.06 37.08
N THR A 11 -22.01 28.33 37.53
CA THR A 11 -20.83 28.04 36.73
C THR A 11 -21.16 26.95 35.71
N LEU A 12 -21.27 27.32 34.44
CA LEU A 12 -21.40 26.37 33.35
C LEU A 12 -20.04 25.68 33.15
N LEU A 13 -19.93 24.39 33.51
CA LEU A 13 -18.80 23.57 33.19
C LEU A 13 -18.89 23.17 31.69
N VAL A 14 -18.14 23.85 30.83
CA VAL A 14 -17.99 23.44 29.43
C VAL A 14 -16.94 22.32 29.42
N ALA A 15 -17.40 21.07 29.30
CA ALA A 15 -16.50 19.94 29.06
C ALA A 15 -15.89 20.08 27.67
N PRO A 16 -14.57 19.86 27.48
CA PRO A 16 -13.97 19.86 26.17
C PRO A 16 -14.56 18.71 25.34
N VAL A 17 -15.17 19.04 24.21
CA VAL A 17 -15.61 18.08 23.22
C VAL A 17 -14.35 17.68 22.42
N PHE A 18 -13.78 16.54 22.72
CA PHE A 18 -12.76 15.96 21.86
C PHE A 18 -13.45 15.43 20.59
N ALA A 19 -13.11 15.99 19.44
CA ALA A 19 -13.53 15.44 18.17
C ALA A 19 -12.87 14.06 18.02
N ALA A 20 -13.68 13.03 17.85
CA ALA A 20 -13.17 11.70 17.52
C ALA A 20 -12.82 11.65 16.03
N ASP A 21 -11.75 10.94 15.69
CA ASP A 21 -11.41 10.68 14.30
C ASP A 21 -12.53 9.91 13.59
N HIS A 22 -12.64 10.14 12.28
CA HIS A 22 -13.59 9.39 11.45
C HIS A 22 -13.27 7.88 11.55
N PRO A 23 -14.26 6.97 11.63
CA PRO A 23 -14.02 5.53 11.83
C PRO A 23 -13.15 4.90 10.72
N ASP A 24 -13.18 5.45 9.50
CA ASP A 24 -12.36 5.00 8.38
C ASP A 24 -11.05 5.75 8.21
N PHE A 25 -10.77 6.72 9.08
CA PHE A 25 -9.48 7.40 9.07
C PHE A 25 -8.35 6.42 9.43
N ARG A 26 -7.29 6.43 8.64
CA ARG A 26 -6.06 5.66 8.88
C ARG A 26 -4.84 6.54 8.70
N LEU A 27 -3.93 6.47 9.64
CA LEU A 27 -2.64 7.15 9.61
C LEU A 27 -1.55 6.13 9.92
N TRP A 28 -0.70 5.83 8.96
CA TRP A 28 0.49 5.02 9.16
C TRP A 28 1.71 5.93 9.21
N LYS A 29 2.31 6.04 10.37
CA LYS A 29 3.52 6.84 10.58
C LYS A 29 4.74 6.13 9.99
N ALA A 30 5.75 6.91 9.59
CA ALA A 30 6.96 6.38 8.97
C ALA A 30 7.73 5.38 9.89
N ASP A 31 7.73 5.58 11.20
CA ASP A 31 8.35 4.67 12.16
C ASP A 31 7.57 3.36 12.31
N GLU A 32 6.25 3.41 12.26
CA GLU A 32 5.41 2.22 12.20
C GLU A 32 5.69 1.41 10.93
N LEU A 33 5.72 2.06 9.75
CA LEU A 33 6.02 1.38 8.49
C LEU A 33 7.43 0.77 8.49
N ARG A 34 8.44 1.43 9.07
CA ARG A 34 9.77 0.84 9.25
C ARG A 34 9.77 -0.41 10.14
N THR A 35 8.98 -0.39 11.21
CA THR A 35 8.84 -1.56 12.10
C THR A 35 8.18 -2.74 11.38
N ARG A 36 7.15 -2.46 10.57
CA ARG A 36 6.47 -3.46 9.73
C ARG A 36 7.40 -4.03 8.65
N ASP A 37 8.19 -3.18 7.98
CA ASP A 37 9.20 -3.60 7.00
C ASP A 37 10.20 -4.59 7.63
N ALA A 38 10.78 -4.26 8.78
CA ALA A 38 11.64 -5.15 9.50
C ALA A 38 10.97 -6.48 9.93
N ALA A 39 9.66 -6.49 10.16
CA ALA A 39 8.91 -7.70 10.43
C ALA A 39 8.65 -8.53 9.16
N LEU A 40 8.31 -7.89 8.04
CA LEU A 40 8.08 -8.54 6.76
C LEU A 40 9.37 -9.14 6.19
N SER A 41 10.52 -8.46 6.31
CA SER A 41 11.81 -8.96 5.81
C SER A 41 12.19 -10.32 6.39
N ARG A 42 11.69 -10.66 7.57
CA ARG A 42 11.91 -11.97 8.24
C ARG A 42 10.91 -13.06 7.84
N LYS A 43 9.88 -12.70 7.05
CA LYS A 43 8.77 -13.59 6.68
C LYS A 43 8.67 -13.82 5.16
N VAL A 44 9.73 -13.50 4.42
CA VAL A 44 9.74 -13.66 2.96
C VAL A 44 9.49 -15.12 2.59
N GLY A 45 8.49 -15.34 1.75
CA GLY A 45 8.08 -16.65 1.26
C GLY A 45 8.83 -17.10 0.02
N PRO A 46 8.43 -18.26 -0.56
CA PRO A 46 9.04 -18.80 -1.77
C PRO A 46 8.87 -17.94 -3.03
N ASP A 47 7.91 -17.01 -3.01
CA ASP A 47 7.67 -16.02 -4.07
C ASP A 47 8.56 -14.76 -3.90
N HIS A 48 9.57 -14.85 -3.03
CA HIS A 48 10.51 -13.78 -2.72
C HIS A 48 9.85 -12.49 -2.20
N SER A 49 8.66 -12.62 -1.65
CA SER A 49 7.93 -11.50 -1.05
C SER A 49 7.27 -11.86 0.28
N SER A 50 6.97 -10.84 1.03
CA SER A 50 6.06 -10.88 2.17
C SER A 50 5.14 -9.69 2.13
N ARG A 51 3.92 -9.85 2.61
CA ARG A 51 2.90 -8.80 2.49
C ARG A 51 1.90 -8.85 3.64
N GLU A 52 1.34 -7.70 3.94
CA GLU A 52 0.18 -7.57 4.81
C GLU A 52 -0.82 -6.57 4.23
N THR A 53 -2.08 -6.70 4.59
CA THR A 53 -3.10 -5.70 4.29
C THR A 53 -3.11 -4.68 5.42
N LEU A 54 -2.83 -3.41 5.10
CA LEU A 54 -2.90 -2.29 6.05
C LEU A 54 -4.36 -1.87 6.30
N ALA A 55 -5.16 -1.81 5.24
CA ALA A 55 -6.59 -1.53 5.30
C ALA A 55 -7.29 -2.04 4.04
N ASP A 56 -8.56 -2.42 4.20
CA ASP A 56 -9.47 -2.79 3.12
C ASP A 56 -10.78 -2.02 3.33
N PHE A 57 -11.14 -1.17 2.37
CA PHE A 57 -12.33 -0.34 2.40
C PHE A 57 -13.43 -0.84 1.43
N GLY A 58 -13.19 -2.04 0.83
CA GLY A 58 -14.12 -2.66 -0.11
C GLY A 58 -13.83 -2.26 -1.56
N ASP A 59 -13.91 -0.97 -1.86
CA ASP A 59 -13.61 -0.41 -3.19
C ASP A 59 -12.12 -0.15 -3.44
N HIS A 60 -11.33 -0.01 -2.38
CA HIS A 60 -9.88 0.13 -2.48
C HIS A 60 -9.17 -0.52 -1.28
N ARG A 61 -7.91 -0.92 -1.50
CA ARG A 61 -7.14 -1.64 -0.51
C ARG A 61 -5.71 -1.12 -0.44
N PHE A 62 -5.22 -0.94 0.78
CA PHE A 62 -3.83 -0.64 1.08
C PHE A 62 -3.10 -1.92 1.48
N ARG A 63 -2.02 -2.23 0.78
CA ARG A 63 -1.10 -3.33 1.09
C ARG A 63 0.28 -2.79 1.40
N PHE A 64 1.01 -3.48 2.23
CA PHE A 64 2.41 -3.23 2.50
C PHE A 64 3.20 -4.48 2.09
N LEU A 65 4.19 -4.30 1.21
CA LEU A 65 4.95 -5.40 0.63
C LEU A 65 6.44 -5.17 0.82
N HIS A 66 7.15 -6.26 1.16
CA HIS A 66 8.60 -6.36 1.12
C HIS A 66 8.99 -7.43 0.11
N ARG A 67 10.00 -7.16 -0.74
CA ARG A 67 10.49 -8.05 -1.77
C ARG A 67 12.01 -8.03 -1.78
N ASN A 68 12.65 -9.23 -1.88
CA ASN A 68 14.11 -9.37 -1.86
C ASN A 68 14.70 -10.13 -3.08
N ALA A 69 13.87 -10.40 -4.08
CA ALA A 69 14.26 -10.86 -5.39
C ALA A 69 13.15 -10.56 -6.41
N ASP A 70 13.36 -10.92 -7.68
CA ASP A 70 12.42 -10.68 -8.76
C ASP A 70 11.04 -11.27 -8.47
N GLY A 71 10.02 -10.46 -8.72
CA GLY A 71 8.62 -10.87 -8.68
C GLY A 71 8.17 -11.52 -9.97
N PHE A 72 7.16 -12.38 -9.89
CA PHE A 72 6.43 -12.80 -11.07
C PHE A 72 5.71 -11.63 -11.71
N PRO A 73 5.64 -11.57 -13.05
CA PRO A 73 4.79 -10.60 -13.73
C PRO A 73 3.34 -10.75 -13.33
N GLU A 74 2.69 -9.61 -13.13
CA GLU A 74 1.26 -9.50 -12.86
C GLU A 74 0.59 -8.63 -13.92
N GLN A 75 -0.70 -8.88 -14.16
CA GLN A 75 -1.58 -8.03 -14.94
C GLN A 75 -2.98 -8.09 -14.33
N HIS A 76 -3.61 -6.93 -14.22
CA HIS A 76 -4.96 -6.77 -13.70
C HIS A 76 -5.83 -6.13 -14.76
N ASP A 77 -6.97 -6.74 -15.12
CA ASP A 77 -7.81 -6.20 -16.20
C ASP A 77 -8.58 -4.94 -15.77
N ASN A 78 -8.95 -4.86 -14.49
CA ASN A 78 -9.81 -3.80 -13.94
C ASN A 78 -9.25 -3.15 -12.66
N ILE A 79 -7.96 -3.33 -12.39
CA ILE A 79 -7.33 -2.78 -11.19
C ILE A 79 -6.17 -1.87 -11.59
N VAL A 80 -6.17 -0.68 -11.02
CA VAL A 80 -5.06 0.26 -11.05
C VAL A 80 -4.22 0.05 -9.79
N ASP A 81 -2.90 0.03 -9.96
CA ASP A 81 -1.94 -0.02 -8.87
C ASP A 81 -1.28 1.35 -8.68
N VAL A 82 -1.35 1.91 -7.47
CA VAL A 82 -0.54 3.06 -7.06
C VAL A 82 0.45 2.61 -6.00
N VAL A 83 1.73 2.85 -6.27
CA VAL A 83 2.83 2.36 -5.45
C VAL A 83 3.60 3.55 -4.86
N PHE A 84 3.89 3.48 -3.57
CA PHE A 84 4.73 4.43 -2.84
C PHE A 84 5.92 3.68 -2.27
N VAL A 85 7.11 3.86 -2.84
CA VAL A 85 8.32 3.18 -2.37
C VAL A 85 8.75 3.75 -1.02
N GLN A 86 8.86 2.89 0.00
CA GLN A 86 9.18 3.29 1.36
C GLN A 86 10.65 3.09 1.71
N SER A 87 11.26 2.01 1.21
CA SER A 87 12.66 1.68 1.48
C SER A 87 13.25 0.79 0.39
N GLY A 88 14.57 0.76 0.32
CA GLY A 88 15.30 -0.06 -0.64
C GLY A 88 15.24 0.48 -2.05
N GLU A 89 15.53 -0.39 -3.01
CA GLU A 89 15.60 -0.10 -4.44
C GLU A 89 15.24 -1.31 -5.28
N GLY A 90 14.78 -1.07 -6.50
CA GLY A 90 14.42 -2.11 -7.45
C GLY A 90 14.25 -1.55 -8.86
N THR A 91 13.63 -2.32 -9.72
CA THR A 91 13.28 -1.89 -11.08
C THR A 91 11.86 -2.34 -11.40
N LEU A 92 11.02 -1.40 -11.84
CA LEU A 92 9.76 -1.75 -12.46
C LEU A 92 9.99 -2.08 -13.94
N GLN A 93 9.64 -3.30 -14.36
CA GLN A 93 9.47 -3.62 -15.78
C GLN A 93 7.99 -3.46 -16.12
N LEU A 94 7.68 -2.62 -17.10
CA LEU A 94 6.33 -2.18 -17.46
C LEU A 94 6.05 -2.45 -18.93
N GLY A 95 4.88 -3.06 -19.22
CA GLY A 95 4.47 -3.43 -20.57
C GLY A 95 5.20 -4.66 -21.11
N GLY A 96 5.18 -4.81 -22.42
CA GLY A 96 5.71 -6.01 -23.08
C GLY A 96 4.70 -7.16 -23.14
N VAL A 97 5.20 -8.37 -23.38
CA VAL A 97 4.39 -9.59 -23.50
C VAL A 97 4.64 -10.49 -22.29
N MET A 98 3.55 -10.87 -21.63
CA MET A 98 3.61 -11.81 -20.51
C MET A 98 3.70 -13.24 -21.05
N VAL A 99 4.80 -13.94 -20.78
CA VAL A 99 5.01 -15.34 -21.15
C VAL A 99 4.31 -16.24 -20.14
N ASP A 100 3.76 -17.34 -20.61
CA ASP A 100 3.00 -18.32 -19.80
C ASP A 100 1.88 -17.66 -18.96
N LYS A 101 1.23 -16.64 -19.55
CA LYS A 101 0.13 -15.92 -18.90
C LYS A 101 -0.98 -16.88 -18.52
N LYS A 102 -1.35 -16.89 -17.25
CA LYS A 102 -2.45 -17.70 -16.70
C LYS A 102 -3.26 -16.88 -15.73
N ALA A 103 -4.57 -17.12 -15.71
CA ALA A 103 -5.44 -16.54 -14.70
C ALA A 103 -5.12 -17.10 -13.31
N THR A 104 -5.24 -16.23 -12.31
CA THR A 104 -5.22 -16.61 -10.90
C THR A 104 -6.66 -16.81 -10.38
N GLY A 105 -6.83 -16.99 -9.07
CA GLY A 105 -8.17 -17.20 -8.49
C GLY A 105 -9.07 -15.95 -8.50
N GLY A 106 -8.57 -14.77 -8.85
CA GLY A 106 -9.35 -13.53 -8.99
C GLY A 106 -9.80 -13.27 -10.43
N ALA A 107 -11.00 -12.71 -10.62
CA ALA A 107 -11.47 -12.29 -11.93
C ALA A 107 -10.58 -11.16 -12.48
N GLY A 108 -10.06 -11.33 -13.72
CA GLY A 108 -9.19 -10.35 -14.35
C GLY A 108 -7.78 -10.27 -13.76
N GLU A 109 -7.39 -11.23 -12.93
CA GLU A 109 -6.05 -11.33 -12.33
C GLU A 109 -5.20 -12.37 -13.05
N PHE A 110 -4.02 -11.98 -13.50
CA PHE A 110 -3.11 -12.86 -14.25
C PHE A 110 -1.71 -12.78 -13.68
N VAL A 111 -0.99 -13.90 -13.84
CA VAL A 111 0.45 -14.00 -13.59
C VAL A 111 1.12 -14.68 -14.77
N GLY A 112 2.43 -14.41 -14.94
CA GLY A 112 3.25 -15.03 -15.95
C GLY A 112 4.58 -15.51 -15.39
N SER A 113 5.38 -16.17 -16.24
CA SER A 113 6.73 -16.60 -15.86
C SER A 113 7.77 -15.49 -16.02
N ARG A 114 7.61 -14.62 -17.03
CA ARG A 114 8.46 -13.47 -17.32
C ARG A 114 7.76 -12.47 -18.24
N LEU A 115 8.32 -11.25 -18.34
CA LEU A 115 7.96 -10.27 -19.37
C LEU A 115 9.04 -10.27 -20.47
N GLU A 116 8.60 -10.30 -21.71
CA GLU A 116 9.45 -10.04 -22.89
C GLU A 116 9.20 -8.64 -23.41
N GLY A 117 10.28 -7.85 -23.52
CA GLY A 117 10.16 -6.42 -23.89
C GLY A 117 9.70 -5.54 -22.75
N GLY A 118 8.96 -4.45 -23.12
CA GLY A 118 8.57 -3.41 -22.17
C GLY A 118 9.70 -2.44 -21.84
N THR A 119 9.42 -1.53 -20.91
CA THR A 119 10.38 -0.52 -20.42
C THR A 119 10.82 -0.84 -19.00
N ARG A 120 12.02 -0.40 -18.63
CA ARG A 120 12.56 -0.58 -17.27
C ARG A 120 12.77 0.77 -16.61
N HIS A 121 12.25 0.91 -15.41
CA HIS A 121 12.31 2.12 -14.60
C HIS A 121 12.96 1.79 -13.26
N PRO A 122 14.20 2.26 -13.00
CA PRO A 122 14.80 2.15 -11.67
C PRO A 122 13.92 2.84 -10.63
N LEU A 123 13.79 2.23 -9.47
CA LEU A 123 12.99 2.72 -8.36
C LEU A 123 13.81 2.85 -7.09
N GLY A 124 13.54 3.89 -6.32
CA GLY A 124 14.12 4.14 -5.01
C GLY A 124 13.11 4.69 -4.01
N ALA A 125 13.52 4.77 -2.75
CA ALA A 125 12.67 5.29 -1.69
C ALA A 125 12.19 6.72 -2.01
N GLY A 126 10.89 6.96 -1.86
CA GLY A 126 10.21 8.22 -2.18
C GLY A 126 9.55 8.26 -3.55
N ASP A 127 9.85 7.31 -4.44
CA ASP A 127 9.19 7.25 -5.75
C ASP A 127 7.71 6.87 -5.62
N VAL A 128 6.90 7.46 -6.51
CA VAL A 128 5.47 7.20 -6.64
C VAL A 128 5.18 6.75 -8.06
N ILE A 129 4.48 5.63 -8.19
CA ILE A 129 4.19 5.00 -9.47
C ILE A 129 2.68 4.81 -9.61
N HIS A 130 2.16 5.09 -10.79
CA HIS A 130 0.82 4.73 -11.22
C HIS A 130 0.93 3.69 -12.34
N ILE A 131 0.37 2.51 -12.12
CA ILE A 131 0.33 1.42 -13.11
C ILE A 131 -1.13 1.28 -13.55
N PRO A 132 -1.46 1.62 -14.81
CA PRO A 132 -2.82 1.48 -15.31
C PRO A 132 -3.28 0.02 -15.33
N ALA A 133 -4.58 -0.20 -15.27
CA ALA A 133 -5.16 -1.50 -15.55
C ALA A 133 -4.72 -2.02 -16.93
N THR A 134 -4.79 -3.33 -17.14
CA THR A 134 -4.40 -4.06 -18.35
C THR A 134 -2.90 -4.05 -18.69
N VAL A 135 -2.07 -3.26 -18.01
CA VAL A 135 -0.63 -3.18 -18.29
C VAL A 135 0.14 -4.26 -17.51
N PRO A 136 0.79 -5.20 -18.18
CA PRO A 136 1.63 -6.19 -17.50
C PRO A 136 2.83 -5.50 -16.86
N HIS A 137 3.19 -5.94 -15.66
CA HIS A 137 4.30 -5.36 -14.91
C HIS A 137 4.96 -6.37 -13.98
N ALA A 138 6.22 -6.10 -13.64
CA ALA A 138 6.98 -6.88 -12.68
C ALA A 138 7.93 -5.99 -11.87
N PHE A 139 8.05 -6.27 -10.58
CA PHE A 139 9.08 -5.67 -9.74
C PHE A 139 10.30 -6.58 -9.71
N LEU A 140 11.42 -6.08 -10.16
CA LEU A 140 12.70 -6.78 -10.23
C LEU A 140 13.62 -6.25 -9.13
N VAL A 141 14.30 -7.15 -8.42
CA VAL A 141 15.19 -6.79 -7.31
C VAL A 141 16.49 -7.56 -7.44
N GLU A 142 17.59 -6.84 -7.57
CA GLU A 142 18.92 -7.42 -7.66
C GLU A 142 19.28 -8.22 -6.41
N LYS A 143 20.11 -9.23 -6.60
CA LYS A 143 20.59 -10.07 -5.50
C LYS A 143 21.22 -9.25 -4.38
N GLY A 144 20.76 -9.46 -3.15
CA GLY A 144 21.25 -8.77 -1.96
C GLY A 144 20.61 -7.42 -1.70
N LYS A 145 19.71 -6.97 -2.58
CA LYS A 145 18.89 -5.77 -2.39
C LYS A 145 17.45 -6.12 -1.96
N HIS A 146 16.69 -5.13 -1.65
CA HIS A 146 15.26 -5.25 -1.38
C HIS A 146 14.53 -3.99 -1.83
N ILE A 147 13.23 -4.09 -2.01
CA ILE A 147 12.32 -2.96 -2.16
C ILE A 147 11.09 -3.19 -1.28
N THR A 148 10.69 -2.15 -0.56
CA THR A 148 9.48 -2.16 0.27
C THR A 148 8.60 -0.99 -0.12
N TYR A 149 7.31 -1.24 -0.28
CA TYR A 149 6.36 -0.24 -0.77
C TYR A 149 4.96 -0.42 -0.20
N VAL A 150 4.25 0.69 -0.10
CA VAL A 150 2.79 0.71 0.03
C VAL A 150 2.20 0.60 -1.36
N LEU A 151 1.29 -0.34 -1.55
CA LEU A 151 0.52 -0.54 -2.78
C LEU A 151 -0.95 -0.26 -2.50
N VAL A 152 -1.53 0.66 -3.24
CA VAL A 152 -2.97 0.92 -3.23
C VAL A 152 -3.57 0.34 -4.50
N LYS A 153 -4.54 -0.57 -4.33
CA LYS A 153 -5.30 -1.18 -5.43
C LYS A 153 -6.71 -0.64 -5.42
N PHE A 154 -7.17 -0.18 -6.57
CA PHE A 154 -8.56 0.28 -6.74
C PHE A 154 -9.06 -0.03 -8.15
N PRO A 155 -10.39 -0.23 -8.33
CA PRO A 155 -10.97 -0.51 -9.64
C PRO A 155 -10.74 0.65 -10.61
N GLU A 156 -10.45 0.34 -11.86
CA GLU A 156 -10.56 1.30 -12.96
C GLU A 156 -12.03 1.68 -13.15
N GLN A 157 -12.33 2.97 -13.29
CA GLN A 157 -13.69 3.50 -13.49
C GLN A 157 -14.03 3.62 -14.97
#